data_341794f9961c14eb7ef3ac7bae9ea535
#
_entry.id   341794f9961c14eb7ef3ac7bae9ea535
#
_cell.length_a   1.000
_cell.length_b   1.000
_cell.length_c   1.000
_cell.angle_alpha   90.00
_cell.angle_beta   90.00
_cell.angle_gamma   90.00
#
_symmetry.space_group_name_H-M   'P 1'
#
loop_
_entity.id
_entity.type
_entity.pdbx_description
1 polymer ?
#
loop_
_entity_poly.entity_id
_entity_poly.type
_entity_poly.pdbx_seq_one_letter_code
_entity_poly.pdbx_strand_id
1 'polypeptide(L)'
;EGETPELTRLRAAFHAHGAAQCGICTPGMLLTAAELLARTPQPSAAEVETGLGGVLCRCTGYRSIIAAVVAAGQGELPSAAEGGVGVSVRRLDGAAKVAGDSFGADDWPEGALVVKAVRSPHPHAAFAIVDLAAFRARPGVAAVFTAADIPGRNAFSVIPPFADQPAI
;
A
#
# COMPACT_ATOMS: atom_id res chain seq x y z
N GLU A 1 -14.91 -7.89 -17.01
CA GLU A 1 -13.99 -8.32 -18.06
C GLU A 1 -13.17 -9.46 -17.49
N GLY A 2 -13.20 -10.60 -18.18
CA GLY A 2 -12.92 -11.90 -17.60
C GLY A 2 -11.45 -12.15 -17.30
N GLU A 3 -11.21 -13.06 -16.39
CA GLU A 3 -9.90 -13.63 -16.11
C GLU A 3 -9.42 -14.44 -17.33
N THR A 4 -8.25 -14.07 -17.87
CA THR A 4 -7.62 -14.82 -18.97
C THR A 4 -6.51 -15.70 -18.41
N PRO A 5 -6.15 -16.80 -19.12
CA PRO A 5 -5.02 -17.64 -18.71
C PRO A 5 -3.70 -16.88 -18.56
N GLU A 6 -3.48 -15.85 -19.38
CA GLU A 6 -2.32 -14.96 -19.31
C GLU A 6 -2.32 -14.15 -18.04
N LEU A 7 -3.47 -13.58 -17.67
CA LEU A 7 -3.59 -12.77 -16.47
C LEU A 7 -3.42 -13.61 -15.20
N THR A 8 -3.96 -14.84 -15.20
CA THR A 8 -3.75 -15.81 -14.12
C THR A 8 -2.27 -16.14 -13.95
N ARG A 9 -1.55 -16.40 -15.05
CA ARG A 9 -0.09 -16.65 -15.00
C ARG A 9 0.69 -15.45 -14.51
N LEU A 10 0.35 -14.24 -14.99
CA LEU A 10 0.97 -13.00 -14.55
C LEU A 10 0.75 -12.75 -13.04
N ARG A 11 -0.45 -12.92 -12.53
CA ARG A 11 -0.72 -12.80 -11.08
C ARG A 11 0.11 -13.79 -10.26
N ALA A 12 0.19 -15.04 -10.71
CA ALA A 12 1.02 -16.06 -10.05
C ALA A 12 2.50 -15.66 -10.06
N ALA A 13 3.02 -15.17 -11.19
CA ALA A 13 4.39 -14.70 -11.32
C ALA A 13 4.66 -13.46 -10.44
N PHE A 14 3.76 -12.48 -10.43
CA PHE A 14 3.87 -11.31 -9.56
C PHE A 14 3.91 -11.68 -8.08
N HIS A 15 3.08 -12.62 -7.65
CA HIS A 15 3.11 -13.13 -6.28
C HIS A 15 4.43 -13.86 -5.99
N ALA A 16 4.86 -14.74 -6.89
CA ALA A 16 6.07 -15.53 -6.72
C ALA A 16 7.35 -14.68 -6.65
N HIS A 17 7.43 -13.60 -7.42
CA HIS A 17 8.57 -12.68 -7.45
C HIS A 17 8.46 -11.52 -6.46
N GLY A 18 7.40 -11.43 -5.66
CA GLY A 18 7.16 -10.28 -4.76
C GLY A 18 7.03 -8.96 -5.53
N ALA A 19 6.47 -9.00 -6.72
CA ALA A 19 6.37 -7.86 -7.63
C ALA A 19 5.30 -6.81 -7.21
N ALA A 20 4.37 -7.17 -6.32
CA ALA A 20 3.41 -6.26 -5.73
C ALA A 20 3.84 -5.86 -4.31
N GLN A 21 4.25 -4.60 -4.11
CA GLN A 21 4.55 -4.07 -2.77
C GLN A 21 3.30 -3.41 -2.16
N CYS A 22 2.98 -2.16 -2.47
CA CYS A 22 1.74 -1.54 -2.00
C CYS A 22 0.50 -1.99 -2.78
N GLY A 23 0.65 -2.45 -4.02
CA GLY A 23 -0.44 -2.92 -4.87
C GLY A 23 -1.02 -1.87 -5.82
N ILE A 24 -0.74 -0.58 -5.62
CA ILE A 24 -1.38 0.52 -6.38
C ILE A 24 -1.09 0.47 -7.88
N CYS A 25 0.17 0.22 -8.29
CA CYS A 25 0.52 0.12 -9.70
C CYS A 25 0.18 -1.26 -10.30
N THR A 26 -0.11 -2.25 -9.48
CA THR A 26 -0.24 -3.64 -9.90
C THR A 26 -1.30 -3.87 -10.97
N PRO A 27 -2.52 -3.30 -10.92
CA PRO A 27 -3.49 -3.45 -12.00
C PRO A 27 -2.97 -2.92 -13.34
N GLY A 28 -2.37 -1.74 -13.36
CA GLY A 28 -1.78 -1.16 -14.57
C GLY A 28 -0.64 -2.00 -15.12
N MET A 29 0.28 -2.46 -14.24
CA MET A 29 1.39 -3.34 -14.63
C MET A 29 0.89 -4.67 -15.21
N LEU A 30 -0.11 -5.30 -14.59
CA LEU A 30 -0.68 -6.57 -15.06
C LEU A 30 -1.35 -6.44 -16.43
N LEU A 31 -2.13 -5.39 -16.65
CA LEU A 31 -2.80 -5.16 -17.94
C LEU A 31 -1.80 -4.85 -19.05
N THR A 32 -0.82 -3.98 -18.79
CA THR A 32 0.24 -3.66 -19.76
C THR A 32 1.12 -4.87 -20.05
N ALA A 33 1.43 -5.68 -19.04
CA ALA A 33 2.17 -6.92 -19.23
C ALA A 33 1.38 -7.95 -20.02
N ALA A 34 0.07 -8.07 -19.80
CA ALA A 34 -0.78 -8.98 -20.58
C ALA A 34 -0.82 -8.59 -22.05
N GLU A 35 -0.94 -7.30 -22.36
CA GLU A 35 -0.86 -6.79 -23.73
C GLU A 35 0.51 -7.05 -24.37
N LEU A 36 1.60 -6.83 -23.59
CA LEU A 36 2.95 -7.12 -24.07
C LEU A 36 3.12 -8.60 -24.40
N LEU A 37 2.69 -9.52 -23.52
CA LEU A 37 2.80 -10.96 -23.74
C LEU A 37 1.93 -11.44 -24.92
N ALA A 38 0.82 -10.78 -25.22
CA ALA A 38 0.00 -11.08 -26.39
C ALA A 38 0.74 -10.75 -27.70
N ARG A 39 1.58 -9.71 -27.71
CA ARG A 39 2.40 -9.31 -28.87
C ARG A 39 3.75 -10.03 -28.93
N THR A 40 4.36 -10.21 -27.78
CA THR A 40 5.67 -10.81 -27.62
C THR A 40 5.60 -11.87 -26.51
N PRO A 41 5.28 -13.14 -26.83
CA PRO A 41 5.01 -14.17 -25.83
C PRO A 41 6.16 -14.46 -24.87
N GLN A 42 7.40 -14.28 -25.32
CA GLN A 42 8.62 -14.50 -24.52
C GLN A 42 9.52 -13.26 -24.61
N PRO A 43 9.14 -12.15 -23.95
CA PRO A 43 9.92 -10.93 -24.03
C PRO A 43 11.23 -11.04 -23.25
N SER A 44 12.28 -10.39 -23.74
CA SER A 44 13.48 -10.10 -22.98
C SER A 44 13.21 -9.08 -21.86
N ALA A 45 14.09 -9.01 -20.87
CA ALA A 45 13.98 -8.02 -19.81
C ALA A 45 13.94 -6.56 -20.33
N ALA A 46 14.71 -6.27 -21.40
CA ALA A 46 14.73 -4.93 -22.01
C ALA A 46 13.41 -4.58 -22.73
N GLU A 47 12.78 -5.56 -23.37
CA GLU A 47 11.46 -5.37 -23.99
C GLU A 47 10.37 -5.17 -22.93
N VAL A 48 10.45 -5.88 -21.81
CA VAL A 48 9.54 -5.68 -20.67
C VAL A 48 9.74 -4.29 -20.06
N GLU A 49 10.99 -3.88 -19.82
CA GLU A 49 11.31 -2.55 -19.30
C GLU A 49 10.72 -1.45 -20.19
N THR A 50 10.91 -1.56 -21.48
CA THR A 50 10.36 -0.61 -22.46
C THR A 50 8.83 -0.67 -22.49
N GLY A 51 8.25 -1.87 -22.51
CA GLY A 51 6.81 -2.07 -22.58
C GLY A 51 6.05 -1.57 -21.37
N LEU A 52 6.66 -1.63 -20.19
CA LEU A 52 6.08 -1.15 -18.93
C LEU A 52 6.37 0.33 -18.65
N GLY A 53 7.12 1.03 -19.49
CA GLY A 53 7.59 2.40 -19.26
C GLY A 53 6.50 3.43 -19.02
N GLY A 54 5.26 3.16 -19.43
CA GLY A 54 4.09 4.02 -19.19
C GLY A 54 3.45 3.87 -17.80
N VAL A 55 3.87 2.88 -17.00
CA VAL A 55 3.28 2.62 -15.66
C VAL A 55 4.29 2.94 -14.56
N LEU A 56 3.94 3.95 -13.74
CA LEU A 56 4.81 4.38 -12.65
C LEU A 56 4.62 3.50 -11.40
N CYS A 57 5.73 2.98 -10.85
CA CYS A 57 5.76 2.33 -9.54
C CYS A 57 6.48 3.21 -8.51
N ARG A 58 5.76 3.74 -7.55
CA ARG A 58 6.32 4.60 -6.48
C ARG A 58 7.19 3.81 -5.50
N CYS A 59 6.93 2.52 -5.33
CA CYS A 59 7.73 1.62 -4.50
C CYS A 59 9.05 1.21 -5.17
N THR A 60 9.27 1.62 -6.42
CA THR A 60 10.47 1.27 -7.21
C THR A 60 10.71 -0.24 -7.36
N GLY A 61 9.62 -1.02 -7.44
CA GLY A 61 9.67 -2.49 -7.54
C GLY A 61 9.97 -3.04 -8.94
N TYR A 62 10.46 -2.21 -9.87
CA TYR A 62 10.60 -2.55 -11.30
C TYR A 62 11.40 -3.82 -11.56
N ARG A 63 12.48 -4.09 -10.82
CA ARG A 63 13.27 -5.32 -11.02
C ARG A 63 12.46 -6.59 -10.81
N SER A 64 11.69 -6.64 -9.72
CA SER A 64 10.80 -7.78 -9.43
C SER A 64 9.65 -7.87 -10.44
N ILE A 65 9.12 -6.73 -10.88
CA ILE A 65 8.05 -6.66 -11.88
C ILE A 65 8.55 -7.19 -13.23
N ILE A 66 9.71 -6.73 -13.70
CA ILE A 66 10.32 -7.20 -14.95
C ILE A 66 10.58 -8.69 -14.88
N ALA A 67 11.19 -9.17 -13.78
CA ALA A 67 11.46 -10.60 -13.60
C ALA A 67 10.17 -11.44 -13.62
N ALA A 68 9.10 -10.96 -13.00
CA ALA A 68 7.80 -11.63 -12.98
C ALA A 68 7.19 -11.73 -14.39
N VAL A 69 7.28 -10.68 -15.21
CA VAL A 69 6.73 -10.68 -16.58
C VAL A 69 7.54 -11.62 -17.48
N VAL A 70 8.88 -11.60 -17.39
CA VAL A 70 9.75 -12.52 -18.13
C VAL A 70 9.42 -13.97 -17.75
N ALA A 71 9.34 -14.29 -16.45
CA ALA A 71 9.01 -15.62 -15.97
C ALA A 71 7.61 -16.08 -16.43
N ALA A 72 6.62 -15.19 -16.42
CA ALA A 72 5.28 -15.48 -16.92
C ALA A 72 5.29 -15.82 -18.43
N GLY A 73 6.11 -15.14 -19.22
CA GLY A 73 6.28 -15.41 -20.64
C GLY A 73 6.97 -16.74 -20.91
N GLN A 74 7.92 -17.15 -20.07
CA GLN A 74 8.63 -18.43 -20.15
C GLN A 74 7.81 -19.60 -19.58
N GLY A 75 6.74 -19.30 -18.84
CA GLY A 75 5.95 -20.34 -18.16
C GLY A 75 6.63 -20.87 -16.89
N GLU A 76 7.67 -20.20 -16.41
CA GLU A 76 8.44 -20.57 -15.24
C GLU A 76 7.99 -19.77 -14.02
N LEU A 77 7.73 -20.48 -12.92
CA LEU A 77 7.43 -19.84 -11.63
C LEU A 77 8.41 -20.36 -10.58
N PRO A 78 9.02 -19.49 -9.77
CA PRO A 78 9.81 -19.92 -8.64
C PRO A 78 8.95 -20.78 -7.71
N SER A 79 9.49 -21.90 -7.24
CA SER A 79 8.82 -22.72 -6.23
C SER A 79 8.65 -21.91 -4.94
N ALA A 80 7.55 -22.17 -4.22
CA ALA A 80 7.41 -21.62 -2.87
C ALA A 80 8.47 -22.28 -1.97
N ALA A 81 9.29 -21.46 -1.34
CA ALA A 81 10.23 -21.95 -0.33
C ALA A 81 9.53 -21.93 1.04
N GLU A 82 9.64 -23.01 1.81
CA GLU A 82 9.24 -23.06 3.19
C GLU A 82 10.28 -22.36 4.07
N GLY A 83 9.83 -21.72 5.17
CA GLY A 83 10.60 -20.78 5.96
C GLY A 83 11.97 -21.22 6.42
N GLY A 84 12.86 -20.26 6.59
CA GLY A 84 14.22 -20.41 7.08
C GLY A 84 15.03 -19.15 6.86
N VAL A 85 16.15 -19.01 7.58
CA VAL A 85 17.06 -17.86 7.41
C VAL A 85 17.67 -17.90 6.01
N GLY A 86 17.59 -16.79 5.28
CA GLY A 86 18.12 -16.66 3.92
C GLY A 86 17.20 -17.21 2.82
N VAL A 87 16.01 -17.68 3.15
CA VAL A 87 15.02 -18.18 2.19
C VAL A 87 14.08 -17.07 1.76
N SER A 88 13.79 -16.97 0.46
CA SER A 88 12.82 -16.03 -0.09
C SER A 88 11.40 -16.57 0.08
N VAL A 89 10.74 -16.19 1.17
CA VAL A 89 9.36 -16.59 1.45
C VAL A 89 8.39 -15.67 0.73
N ARG A 90 7.29 -16.22 0.19
CA ARG A 90 6.22 -15.41 -0.41
C ARG A 90 5.52 -14.55 0.63
N ARG A 91 5.12 -13.33 0.24
CA ARG A 91 4.34 -12.46 1.10
C ARG A 91 2.99 -13.09 1.44
N LEU A 92 2.58 -13.00 2.71
CA LEU A 92 1.28 -13.51 3.17
C LEU A 92 0.11 -12.77 2.53
N ASP A 93 0.23 -11.43 2.36
CA ASP A 93 -0.78 -10.57 1.74
C ASP A 93 -0.61 -10.43 0.22
N GLY A 94 0.37 -11.09 -0.38
CA GLY A 94 0.74 -10.93 -1.78
C GLY A 94 -0.34 -11.40 -2.75
N ALA A 95 -1.01 -12.51 -2.45
CA ALA A 95 -2.09 -13.02 -3.27
C ALA A 95 -3.28 -12.04 -3.35
N ALA A 96 -3.73 -11.52 -2.21
CA ALA A 96 -4.79 -10.52 -2.14
C ALA A 96 -4.42 -9.24 -2.92
N LYS A 97 -3.16 -8.76 -2.78
CA LYS A 97 -2.70 -7.57 -3.51
C LYS A 97 -2.69 -7.74 -5.03
N VAL A 98 -2.28 -8.89 -5.55
CA VAL A 98 -2.29 -9.13 -7.01
C VAL A 98 -3.69 -9.41 -7.54
N ALA A 99 -4.60 -9.89 -6.70
CA ALA A 99 -6.02 -10.04 -7.02
C ALA A 99 -6.79 -8.71 -6.96
N GLY A 100 -6.27 -7.72 -6.22
CA GLY A 100 -6.94 -6.45 -5.99
C GLY A 100 -7.91 -6.48 -4.80
N ASP A 101 -7.81 -7.49 -3.93
CA ASP A 101 -8.71 -7.69 -2.80
C ASP A 101 -8.32 -6.86 -1.56
N SER A 102 -7.05 -6.42 -1.46
CA SER A 102 -6.54 -5.69 -0.30
C SER A 102 -5.57 -4.60 -0.74
N PHE A 103 -5.82 -3.36 -0.31
CA PHE A 103 -5.01 -2.18 -0.57
C PHE A 103 -4.49 -1.48 0.70
N GLY A 104 -4.39 -2.19 1.80
CA GLY A 104 -3.84 -1.65 3.03
C GLY A 104 -4.74 -0.58 3.66
N ALA A 105 -4.69 0.66 3.16
CA ALA A 105 -5.47 1.77 3.72
C ALA A 105 -6.99 1.60 3.60
N ASP A 106 -7.46 0.81 2.65
CA ASP A 106 -8.88 0.51 2.43
C ASP A 106 -9.31 -0.80 3.09
N ASP A 107 -8.36 -1.52 3.69
CA ASP A 107 -8.58 -2.79 4.37
C ASP A 107 -8.93 -2.55 5.85
N TRP A 108 -10.15 -2.11 6.10
CA TRP A 108 -10.63 -1.75 7.43
C TRP A 108 -11.14 -3.00 8.17
N PRO A 109 -10.56 -3.35 9.31
CA PRO A 109 -11.14 -4.41 10.14
C PRO A 109 -12.54 -3.99 10.62
N GLU A 110 -13.42 -4.98 10.70
CA GLU A 110 -14.77 -4.76 11.21
C GLU A 110 -14.72 -4.14 12.62
N GLY A 111 -15.50 -3.09 12.83
CA GLY A 111 -15.52 -2.36 14.10
C GLY A 111 -14.35 -1.38 14.31
N ALA A 112 -13.52 -1.15 13.32
CA ALA A 112 -12.45 -0.14 13.41
C ALA A 112 -13.01 1.25 13.68
N LEU A 113 -12.35 1.97 14.60
CA LEU A 113 -12.69 3.37 14.88
C LEU A 113 -11.98 4.30 13.89
N VAL A 114 -12.69 5.33 13.46
CA VAL A 114 -12.13 6.39 12.60
C VAL A 114 -11.63 7.53 13.48
N VAL A 115 -10.34 7.84 13.39
CA VAL A 115 -9.75 9.02 14.03
C VAL A 115 -9.86 10.21 13.09
N LYS A 116 -10.45 11.29 13.56
CA LYS A 116 -10.60 12.53 12.81
C LYS A 116 -9.99 13.71 13.58
N ALA A 117 -8.99 14.34 12.98
CA ALA A 117 -8.46 15.59 13.53
C ALA A 117 -9.41 16.75 13.22
N VAL A 118 -9.80 17.50 14.26
CA VAL A 118 -10.52 18.76 14.11
C VAL A 118 -9.48 19.87 13.94
N ARG A 119 -9.39 20.41 12.75
CA ARG A 119 -8.39 21.43 12.38
C ARG A 119 -8.98 22.83 12.42
N SER A 120 -8.15 23.81 12.82
CA SER A 120 -8.48 25.23 12.62
C SER A 120 -8.52 25.57 11.13
N PRO A 121 -9.49 26.38 10.68
CA PRO A 121 -9.47 26.95 9.32
C PRO A 121 -8.45 28.12 9.18
N HIS A 122 -7.85 28.55 10.28
CA HIS A 122 -6.87 29.64 10.30
C HIS A 122 -5.47 29.12 10.57
N PRO A 123 -4.43 29.68 9.93
CA PRO A 123 -3.03 29.30 10.16
C PRO A 123 -2.55 29.52 11.59
N HIS A 124 -3.09 30.58 12.26
CA HIS A 124 -2.82 30.93 13.65
C HIS A 124 -4.07 31.54 14.26
N ALA A 125 -4.54 30.97 15.38
CA ALA A 125 -5.73 31.44 16.05
C ALA A 125 -5.75 30.98 17.52
N ALA A 126 -6.35 31.82 18.40
CA ALA A 126 -6.82 31.37 19.68
C ALA A 126 -8.18 30.67 19.49
N PHE A 127 -8.41 29.59 20.21
CA PHE A 127 -9.69 28.88 20.17
C PHE A 127 -10.15 28.49 21.56
N ALA A 128 -11.45 28.25 21.68
CA ALA A 128 -12.04 27.66 22.85
C ALA A 128 -12.92 26.48 22.44
N ILE A 129 -12.83 25.39 23.20
CA ILE A 129 -13.69 24.22 23.00
C ILE A 129 -14.96 24.45 23.82
N VAL A 130 -16.09 24.63 23.14
CA VAL A 130 -17.38 24.83 23.77
C VAL A 130 -18.05 23.48 23.97
N ASP A 131 -18.44 23.18 25.20
CA ASP A 131 -19.23 22.00 25.59
C ASP A 131 -18.63 20.64 25.12
N LEU A 132 -17.38 20.40 25.50
CA LEU A 132 -16.69 19.13 25.23
C LEU A 132 -17.44 17.92 25.79
N ALA A 133 -18.15 18.10 26.92
CA ALA A 133 -18.92 17.04 27.57
C ALA A 133 -20.09 16.57 26.68
N ALA A 134 -20.86 17.52 26.15
CA ALA A 134 -21.95 17.20 25.23
C ALA A 134 -21.45 16.56 23.93
N PHE A 135 -20.28 16.97 23.44
CA PHE A 135 -19.69 16.36 22.26
C PHE A 135 -19.27 14.90 22.53
N ARG A 136 -18.65 14.63 23.68
CA ARG A 136 -18.27 13.27 24.12
C ARG A 136 -19.47 12.34 24.27
N ALA A 137 -20.63 12.90 24.67
CA ALA A 137 -21.86 12.11 24.85
C ALA A 137 -22.63 11.82 23.55
N ARG A 138 -22.17 12.28 22.39
CA ARG A 138 -22.87 12.05 21.12
C ARG A 138 -22.80 10.59 20.70
N PRO A 139 -23.89 10.03 20.16
CA PRO A 139 -23.86 8.69 19.57
C PRO A 139 -22.79 8.57 18.48
N GLY A 140 -22.02 7.49 18.50
CA GLY A 140 -20.94 7.25 17.56
C GLY A 140 -19.60 7.91 17.91
N VAL A 141 -19.52 8.71 18.97
CA VAL A 141 -18.26 9.25 19.50
C VAL A 141 -17.70 8.27 20.55
N ALA A 142 -16.64 7.56 20.20
CA ALA A 142 -15.98 6.62 21.11
C ALA A 142 -15.05 7.33 22.11
N ALA A 143 -14.30 8.34 21.66
CA ALA A 143 -13.43 9.16 22.50
C ALA A 143 -13.16 10.52 21.86
N VAL A 144 -12.78 11.49 22.69
CA VAL A 144 -12.28 12.81 22.25
C VAL A 144 -11.03 13.12 23.05
N PHE A 145 -9.94 13.34 22.34
CA PHE A 145 -8.64 13.68 22.92
C PHE A 145 -8.37 15.18 22.76
N THR A 146 -7.79 15.76 23.77
CA THR A 146 -7.36 17.16 23.82
C THR A 146 -5.92 17.21 24.35
N ALA A 147 -5.32 18.39 24.36
CA ALA A 147 -3.99 18.59 24.94
C ALA A 147 -3.86 18.07 26.39
N ALA A 148 -4.95 18.10 27.17
CA ALA A 148 -4.98 17.61 28.54
C ALA A 148 -4.85 16.07 28.65
N ASP A 149 -5.17 15.35 27.59
CA ASP A 149 -5.13 13.89 27.56
C ASP A 149 -3.75 13.35 27.13
N ILE A 150 -2.78 14.22 26.79
CA ILE A 150 -1.43 13.82 26.38
C ILE A 150 -0.59 13.42 27.59
N PRO A 151 -0.14 12.15 27.67
CA PRO A 151 0.72 11.72 28.76
C PRO A 151 2.14 12.28 28.55
N GLY A 152 2.50 13.32 29.29
CA GLY A 152 3.80 13.97 29.20
C GLY A 152 3.73 15.36 28.56
N ARG A 153 4.80 15.75 27.85
CA ARG A 153 4.89 17.09 27.24
C ARG A 153 4.16 17.10 25.90
N ASN A 154 3.15 17.98 25.79
CA ASN A 154 2.49 18.24 24.51
C ASN A 154 3.38 19.11 23.61
N ALA A 155 4.45 18.50 23.07
CA ALA A 155 5.37 19.17 22.17
C ALA A 155 5.99 18.17 21.20
N PHE A 156 6.04 18.55 19.94
CA PHE A 156 6.60 17.75 18.86
C PHE A 156 7.69 18.51 18.12
N SER A 157 8.78 17.85 17.82
CA SER A 157 9.77 18.26 16.84
C SER A 157 10.69 17.08 16.50
N VAL A 158 11.18 17.07 15.27
CA VAL A 158 12.21 16.12 14.82
C VAL A 158 13.55 16.38 15.56
N ILE A 159 13.80 17.62 15.96
CA ILE A 159 15.00 18.03 16.70
C ILE A 159 14.59 18.42 18.12
N PRO A 160 14.88 17.61 19.16
CA PRO A 160 14.39 17.82 20.52
C PRO A 160 14.58 19.21 21.11
N PRO A 161 15.72 19.94 20.89
CA PRO A 161 15.90 21.31 21.40
C PRO A 161 14.90 22.33 20.86
N PHE A 162 14.30 22.05 19.71
CA PHE A 162 13.31 22.90 19.04
C PHE A 162 11.89 22.36 19.15
N ALA A 163 11.62 21.47 20.11
CA ALA A 163 10.31 20.89 20.35
C ALA A 163 9.39 21.93 21.03
N ASP A 164 8.90 22.88 20.25
CA ASP A 164 8.01 23.98 20.64
C ASP A 164 6.62 23.91 20.00
N GLN A 165 6.44 23.00 19.03
CA GLN A 165 5.18 22.82 18.34
C GLN A 165 4.26 21.88 19.13
N PRO A 166 3.05 22.32 19.56
CA PRO A 166 2.07 21.44 20.18
C PRO A 166 1.67 20.30 19.24
N ALA A 167 1.50 19.10 19.79
CA ALA A 167 1.01 17.96 19.04
C ALA A 167 -0.51 18.02 18.81
N ILE A 168 -1.25 18.51 19.81
CA ILE A 168 -2.70 18.80 19.76
C ILE A 168 -3.05 19.97 20.68
#